data_4c9d0eb574efd33595112a5a11086285
#
_entry.id   4c9d0eb574efd33595112a5a11086285
#
_cell.length_a   1.000
_cell.length_b   1.000
_cell.length_c   1.000
_cell.angle_alpha   90.00
_cell.angle_beta   90.00
_cell.angle_gamma   90.00
#
_symmetry.space_group_name_H-M   'P 1'
#
loop_
_entity.id
_entity.type
_entity.pdbx_description
1 polymer ?
#
loop_
_entity_poly.entity_id
_entity_poly.type
_entity_poly.pdbx_seq_one_letter_code
_entity_poly.pdbx_strand_id
1 'polypeptide(L)'
;MVTLEVRQAIEDLIHTYVHCIDDDALEDWPTLFASQCLYKIVPRENADLNLPIAIMYCDSQGMLQDRVTAHRKANLFAAHFYRHLVSSIRVTGEDEGVYAVRSNYVVFRTAADAVQYGVTEIYSAGAYYDKVVFENGAAKFREKVVITDTCKISSLLVTPL
;
A
#
# COMPACT_ATOMS: atom_id res chain seq x y z
N MET A 1 9.58 6.20 24.29
CA MET A 1 10.59 6.51 23.21
C MET A 1 10.70 5.28 22.34
N VAL A 2 10.48 5.38 21.05
CA VAL A 2 10.53 4.24 20.10
C VAL A 2 11.97 3.76 19.96
N THR A 3 12.21 2.47 20.19
CA THR A 3 13.56 1.87 20.09
C THR A 3 14.03 1.75 18.65
N LEU A 4 15.34 1.54 18.45
CA LEU A 4 15.90 1.33 17.11
C LEU A 4 15.36 0.04 16.46
N GLU A 5 15.19 -1.02 17.25
CA GLU A 5 14.66 -2.31 16.79
C GLU A 5 13.22 -2.19 16.28
N VAL A 6 12.37 -1.43 16.99
CA VAL A 6 11.00 -1.16 16.55
C VAL A 6 10.99 -0.37 15.27
N ARG A 7 11.85 0.66 15.14
CA ARG A 7 11.95 1.43 13.89
C ARG A 7 12.38 0.57 12.72
N GLN A 8 13.40 -0.26 12.92
CA GLN A 8 13.90 -1.17 11.90
C GLN A 8 12.80 -2.15 11.46
N ALA A 9 12.07 -2.76 12.40
CA ALA A 9 10.99 -3.67 12.08
C ALA A 9 9.84 -3.00 11.29
N ILE A 10 9.54 -1.73 11.59
CA ILE A 10 8.54 -0.94 10.85
C ILE A 10 9.04 -0.61 9.43
N GLU A 11 10.30 -0.21 9.28
CA GLU A 11 10.90 0.05 7.97
C GLU A 11 10.94 -1.22 7.12
N ASP A 12 11.34 -2.36 7.71
CA ASP A 12 11.37 -3.65 7.04
C ASP A 12 9.96 -4.10 6.59
N LEU A 13 8.93 -3.85 7.40
CA LEU A 13 7.54 -4.11 7.01
C LEU A 13 7.14 -3.29 5.78
N ILE A 14 7.45 -1.99 5.75
CA ILE A 14 7.12 -1.11 4.62
C ILE A 14 7.88 -1.55 3.36
N HIS A 15 9.17 -1.88 3.48
CA HIS A 15 9.96 -2.37 2.35
C HIS A 15 9.46 -3.73 1.84
N THR A 16 9.09 -4.64 2.73
CA THR A 16 8.49 -5.94 2.35
C THR A 16 7.17 -5.73 1.62
N TYR A 17 6.35 -4.78 2.07
CA TYR A 17 5.08 -4.43 1.43
C TYR A 17 5.29 -4.00 -0.03
N VAL A 18 6.20 -3.06 -0.29
CA VAL A 18 6.41 -2.57 -1.66
C VAL A 18 7.07 -3.63 -2.56
N HIS A 19 8.00 -4.43 -2.03
CA HIS A 19 8.61 -5.54 -2.78
C HIS A 19 7.57 -6.60 -3.15
N CYS A 20 6.66 -6.95 -2.23
CA CYS A 20 5.57 -7.88 -2.48
C CYS A 20 4.71 -7.46 -3.69
N ILE A 21 4.42 -6.16 -3.83
CA ILE A 21 3.65 -5.62 -4.95
C ILE A 21 4.51 -5.55 -6.22
N ASP A 22 5.73 -5.01 -6.13
CA ASP A 22 6.62 -4.82 -7.27
C ASP A 22 7.06 -6.13 -7.92
N ASP A 23 7.23 -7.17 -7.12
CA ASP A 23 7.63 -8.51 -7.57
C ASP A 23 6.43 -9.42 -7.90
N ASP A 24 5.20 -8.87 -7.88
CA ASP A 24 3.95 -9.59 -8.12
C ASP A 24 3.71 -10.80 -7.21
N ALA A 25 4.22 -10.73 -5.97
CA ALA A 25 4.00 -11.72 -4.91
C ALA A 25 2.76 -11.37 -4.07
N LEU A 26 1.63 -11.06 -4.73
CA LEU A 26 0.44 -10.52 -4.09
C LEU A 26 -0.24 -11.52 -3.13
N GLU A 27 0.05 -12.80 -3.24
CA GLU A 27 -0.43 -13.83 -2.32
C GLU A 27 0.10 -13.61 -0.90
N ASP A 28 1.28 -12.99 -0.77
CA ASP A 28 1.90 -12.66 0.52
C ASP A 28 1.37 -11.34 1.11
N TRP A 29 0.80 -10.47 0.28
CA TRP A 29 0.33 -9.13 0.67
C TRP A 29 -0.64 -9.14 1.87
N PRO A 30 -1.70 -10.00 1.93
CA PRO A 30 -2.59 -10.05 3.09
C PRO A 30 -1.88 -10.44 4.38
N THR A 31 -0.79 -11.21 4.30
CA THR A 31 -0.05 -11.67 5.48
C THR A 31 0.70 -10.56 6.21
N LEU A 32 0.92 -9.41 5.56
CA LEU A 32 1.56 -8.23 6.14
C LEU A 32 0.64 -7.44 7.06
N PHE A 33 -0.65 -7.77 7.07
CA PHE A 33 -1.67 -7.10 7.87
C PHE A 33 -1.98 -7.88 9.15
N ALA A 34 -2.40 -7.15 10.17
CA ALA A 34 -2.89 -7.70 11.42
C ALA A 34 -4.21 -8.46 11.23
N SER A 35 -4.59 -9.27 12.22
CA SER A 35 -5.85 -10.03 12.19
C SER A 35 -7.08 -9.14 12.05
N GLN A 36 -7.04 -7.96 12.68
CA GLN A 36 -7.99 -6.87 12.45
C GLN A 36 -7.26 -5.76 11.71
N CYS A 37 -7.65 -5.49 10.49
CA CYS A 37 -6.94 -4.57 9.63
C CYS A 37 -7.85 -3.71 8.76
N LEU A 38 -7.29 -2.61 8.30
CA LEU A 38 -7.89 -1.72 7.32
C LEU A 38 -6.86 -1.34 6.25
N TYR A 39 -7.22 -1.52 5.00
CA TYR A 39 -6.51 -0.99 3.85
C TYR A 39 -7.43 -0.11 3.02
N LYS A 40 -7.00 1.10 2.71
CA LYS A 40 -7.76 1.96 1.81
C LYS A 40 -6.87 2.89 1.00
N ILE A 41 -7.31 3.18 -0.22
CA ILE A 41 -6.75 4.21 -1.09
C ILE A 41 -7.76 5.34 -1.21
N VAL A 42 -7.36 6.54 -0.85
CA VAL A 42 -8.23 7.72 -0.79
C VAL A 42 -7.59 8.84 -1.63
N PRO A 43 -8.33 9.46 -2.57
CA PRO A 43 -7.87 10.68 -3.22
C PRO A 43 -7.65 11.80 -2.19
N ARG A 44 -6.61 12.62 -2.38
CA ARG A 44 -6.31 13.73 -1.49
C ARG A 44 -7.53 14.64 -1.27
N GLU A 45 -8.25 14.99 -2.32
CA GLU A 45 -9.44 15.83 -2.21
C GLU A 45 -10.48 15.25 -1.24
N ASN A 46 -10.70 13.94 -1.30
CA ASN A 46 -11.63 13.28 -0.39
C ASN A 46 -11.09 13.25 1.05
N ALA A 47 -9.79 13.07 1.22
CA ALA A 47 -9.16 13.10 2.53
C ALA A 47 -9.25 14.50 3.16
N ASP A 48 -8.94 15.56 2.39
CA ASP A 48 -8.97 16.95 2.86
C ASP A 48 -10.39 17.41 3.21
N LEU A 49 -11.39 16.92 2.49
CA LEU A 49 -12.82 17.19 2.74
C LEU A 49 -13.47 16.21 3.72
N ASN A 50 -12.68 15.26 4.25
CA ASN A 50 -13.16 14.20 5.14
C ASN A 50 -14.35 13.39 4.58
N LEU A 51 -14.31 13.13 3.26
CA LEU A 51 -15.34 12.36 2.57
C LEU A 51 -15.09 10.85 2.74
N PRO A 52 -16.12 10.02 2.87
CA PRO A 52 -15.99 8.59 3.16
C PRO A 52 -15.58 7.73 1.95
N ILE A 53 -15.47 8.32 0.76
CA ILE A 53 -15.27 7.59 -0.50
C ILE A 53 -13.80 7.24 -0.68
N ALA A 54 -13.51 5.94 -0.81
CA ALA A 54 -12.21 5.40 -1.15
C ALA A 54 -12.24 4.74 -2.55
N ILE A 55 -11.12 4.77 -3.26
CA ILE A 55 -10.94 4.07 -4.54
C ILE A 55 -10.83 2.56 -4.29
N MET A 56 -10.15 2.16 -3.21
CA MET A 56 -10.03 0.79 -2.75
C MET A 56 -10.25 0.75 -1.24
N TYR A 57 -10.98 -0.26 -0.78
CA TYR A 57 -11.32 -0.42 0.63
C TYR A 57 -11.38 -1.90 0.99
N CYS A 58 -10.61 -2.30 2.00
CA CYS A 58 -10.63 -3.63 2.59
C CYS A 58 -10.52 -3.48 4.10
N ASP A 59 -11.50 -3.97 4.86
CA ASP A 59 -11.56 -3.85 6.32
C ASP A 59 -11.32 -5.19 7.05
N SER A 60 -10.84 -6.18 6.33
CA SER A 60 -10.51 -7.50 6.88
C SER A 60 -9.49 -8.23 6.01
N GLN A 61 -8.80 -9.20 6.59
CA GLN A 61 -7.90 -10.09 5.83
C GLN A 61 -8.65 -10.85 4.73
N GLY A 62 -9.91 -11.23 4.96
CA GLY A 62 -10.74 -11.87 3.93
C GLY A 62 -10.90 -10.97 2.70
N MET A 63 -11.21 -9.69 2.88
CA MET A 63 -11.32 -8.74 1.77
C MET A 63 -9.98 -8.53 1.05
N LEU A 64 -8.84 -8.54 1.76
CA LEU A 64 -7.52 -8.49 1.12
C LEU A 64 -7.28 -9.73 0.24
N GLN A 65 -7.62 -10.93 0.73
CA GLN A 65 -7.51 -12.17 -0.03
C GLN A 65 -8.45 -12.18 -1.25
N ASP A 66 -9.68 -11.70 -1.09
CA ASP A 66 -10.64 -11.57 -2.19
C ASP A 66 -10.13 -10.60 -3.26
N ARG A 67 -9.45 -9.52 -2.86
CA ARG A 67 -8.80 -8.58 -3.79
C ARG A 67 -7.71 -9.27 -4.61
N VAL A 68 -6.85 -10.07 -3.98
CA VAL A 68 -5.83 -10.85 -4.68
C VAL A 68 -6.48 -11.85 -5.64
N THR A 69 -7.51 -12.55 -5.19
CA THR A 69 -8.26 -13.50 -6.04
C THR A 69 -8.88 -12.80 -7.25
N ALA A 70 -9.50 -11.63 -7.06
CA ALA A 70 -10.06 -10.84 -8.13
C ALA A 70 -8.98 -10.35 -9.11
N HIS A 71 -7.83 -9.91 -8.61
CA HIS A 71 -6.67 -9.51 -9.42
C HIS A 71 -6.20 -10.66 -10.32
N ARG A 72 -6.11 -11.88 -9.78
CA ARG A 72 -5.61 -13.07 -10.52
C ARG A 72 -6.61 -13.63 -11.51
N LYS A 73 -7.92 -13.60 -11.20
CA LYS A 73 -8.94 -14.38 -11.90
C LYS A 73 -10.01 -13.57 -12.62
N ALA A 74 -10.30 -12.36 -12.17
CA ALA A 74 -11.46 -11.60 -12.64
C ALA A 74 -11.09 -10.30 -13.36
N ASN A 75 -10.03 -9.63 -12.94
CA ASN A 75 -9.67 -8.33 -13.50
C ASN A 75 -8.88 -8.50 -14.81
N LEU A 76 -9.29 -7.72 -15.82
CA LEU A 76 -8.54 -7.57 -17.07
C LEU A 76 -7.77 -6.26 -17.03
N PHE A 77 -6.46 -6.32 -17.17
CA PHE A 77 -5.57 -5.15 -17.23
C PHE A 77 -4.38 -5.41 -18.14
N ALA A 78 -3.80 -4.35 -18.68
CA ALA A 78 -2.59 -4.45 -19.49
C ALA A 78 -1.39 -4.87 -18.62
N ALA A 79 -0.59 -5.79 -19.14
CA ALA A 79 0.62 -6.25 -18.44
C ALA A 79 1.55 -5.06 -18.15
N HIS A 80 2.06 -4.99 -16.95
CA HIS A 80 2.93 -3.91 -16.48
C HIS A 80 3.83 -4.35 -15.34
N PHE A 81 4.86 -3.55 -15.10
CA PHE A 81 5.71 -3.64 -13.91
C PHE A 81 5.50 -2.40 -13.06
N TYR A 82 5.42 -2.57 -11.76
CA TYR A 82 5.49 -1.47 -10.80
C TYR A 82 6.88 -1.34 -10.21
N ARG A 83 7.21 -0.11 -9.83
CA ARG A 83 8.37 0.18 -9.00
C ARG A 83 8.00 1.28 -8.03
N HIS A 84 7.93 0.91 -6.75
CA HIS A 84 7.69 1.83 -5.65
C HIS A 84 8.99 2.47 -5.20
N LEU A 85 8.97 3.79 -5.00
CA LEU A 85 9.97 4.51 -4.25
C LEU A 85 9.30 5.04 -2.97
N VAL A 86 9.78 4.58 -1.83
CA VAL A 86 9.30 5.04 -0.52
C VAL A 86 10.40 5.88 0.13
N SER A 87 10.01 6.98 0.73
CA SER A 87 10.92 7.90 1.41
C SER A 87 10.31 8.50 2.66
N SER A 88 11.15 9.15 3.47
CA SER A 88 10.72 9.92 4.64
C SER A 88 9.91 9.09 5.64
N ILE A 89 10.27 7.80 5.83
CA ILE A 89 9.61 6.93 6.79
C ILE A 89 9.85 7.49 8.19
N ARG A 90 8.78 7.76 8.91
CA ARG A 90 8.84 8.35 10.23
C ARG A 90 7.75 7.81 11.14
N VAL A 91 8.14 7.29 12.29
CA VAL A 91 7.21 7.04 13.40
C VAL A 91 6.85 8.38 14.02
N THR A 92 5.58 8.76 13.94
CA THR A 92 5.06 10.06 14.37
C THR A 92 4.44 10.03 15.76
N GLY A 93 4.08 8.83 16.25
CA GLY A 93 3.50 8.63 17.57
C GLY A 93 3.43 7.16 17.94
N GLU A 94 3.20 6.90 19.21
CA GLU A 94 2.94 5.57 19.76
C GLU A 94 1.90 5.71 20.86
N ASP A 95 0.87 4.88 20.82
CA ASP A 95 -0.19 4.83 21.79
C ASP A 95 -0.64 3.38 22.00
N GLU A 96 -0.55 2.87 23.22
CA GLU A 96 -0.94 1.50 23.61
C GLU A 96 -0.39 0.40 22.67
N GLY A 97 0.87 0.54 22.22
CA GLY A 97 1.51 -0.43 21.32
C GLY A 97 1.11 -0.30 19.86
N VAL A 98 0.37 0.75 19.50
CA VAL A 98 0.04 1.12 18.12
C VAL A 98 0.97 2.25 17.67
N TYR A 99 1.77 2.01 16.65
CA TYR A 99 2.72 2.96 16.11
C TYR A 99 2.12 3.68 14.91
N ALA A 100 1.94 5.00 15.02
CA ALA A 100 1.57 5.84 13.88
C ALA A 100 2.81 6.12 13.04
N VAL A 101 2.73 5.80 11.75
CA VAL A 101 3.84 5.94 10.80
C VAL A 101 3.39 6.74 9.59
N ARG A 102 4.26 7.63 9.13
CA ARG A 102 4.06 8.37 7.88
C ARG A 102 5.26 8.15 6.96
N SER A 103 4.98 7.97 5.66
CA SER A 103 6.00 7.96 4.61
C SER A 103 5.43 8.55 3.32
N ASN A 104 6.32 8.91 2.38
CA ASN A 104 5.91 9.34 1.05
C ASN A 104 6.19 8.20 0.06
N TYR A 105 5.40 8.14 -1.02
CA TYR A 105 5.59 7.15 -2.06
C TYR A 105 5.46 7.74 -3.45
N VAL A 106 6.13 7.13 -4.39
CA VAL A 106 5.92 7.28 -5.84
C VAL A 106 5.91 5.88 -6.45
N VAL A 107 4.97 5.61 -7.35
CA VAL A 107 4.91 4.38 -8.14
C VAL A 107 5.17 4.73 -9.59
N PHE A 108 6.21 4.13 -10.15
CA PHE A 108 6.42 4.08 -11.59
C PHE A 108 5.73 2.84 -12.15
N ARG A 109 5.05 3.02 -13.27
CA ARG A 109 4.47 1.94 -14.04
C ARG A 109 5.18 1.85 -15.37
N THR A 110 5.71 0.67 -15.68
CA THR A 110 6.32 0.37 -16.97
C THR A 110 5.42 -0.60 -17.72
N ALA A 111 4.97 -0.22 -18.90
CA ALA A 111 4.13 -1.08 -19.73
C ALA A 111 4.92 -2.31 -20.20
N ALA A 112 4.30 -3.48 -20.08
CA ALA A 112 4.84 -4.77 -20.52
C ALA A 112 3.99 -5.42 -21.62
N ASP A 113 2.99 -4.69 -22.16
CA ASP A 113 2.18 -5.13 -23.30
C ASP A 113 2.90 -4.89 -24.64
N ALA A 114 2.43 -5.54 -25.70
CA ALA A 114 3.07 -5.52 -27.00
C ALA A 114 3.01 -4.14 -27.70
N VAL A 115 2.14 -3.23 -27.27
CA VAL A 115 1.91 -1.92 -27.91
C VAL A 115 2.81 -0.85 -27.31
N GLN A 116 3.02 -0.88 -25.98
CA GLN A 116 3.73 0.17 -25.25
C GLN A 116 4.92 -0.38 -24.44
N TYR A 117 5.47 -1.51 -24.82
CA TYR A 117 6.53 -2.17 -24.06
C TYR A 117 7.68 -1.21 -23.72
N GLY A 118 8.00 -1.16 -22.42
CA GLY A 118 9.10 -0.34 -21.89
C GLY A 118 8.75 1.14 -21.65
N VAL A 119 7.55 1.60 -22.02
CA VAL A 119 7.13 2.98 -21.70
C VAL A 119 6.88 3.08 -20.20
N THR A 120 7.61 3.97 -19.53
CA THR A 120 7.53 4.20 -18.10
C THR A 120 6.88 5.56 -17.82
N GLU A 121 5.92 5.56 -16.90
CA GLU A 121 5.23 6.75 -16.44
C GLU A 121 5.19 6.81 -14.91
N ILE A 122 5.01 7.99 -14.34
CA ILE A 122 4.61 8.15 -12.94
C ILE A 122 3.13 7.77 -12.87
N TYR A 123 2.85 6.66 -12.19
CA TYR A 123 1.49 6.14 -12.10
C TYR A 123 0.71 6.71 -10.93
N SER A 124 1.35 6.82 -9.76
CA SER A 124 0.76 7.37 -8.55
C SER A 124 1.84 8.00 -7.68
N ALA A 125 1.49 9.05 -6.97
CA ALA A 125 2.32 9.67 -5.95
C ALA A 125 1.45 10.16 -4.80
N GLY A 126 2.01 10.14 -3.58
CA GLY A 126 1.29 10.58 -2.40
C GLY A 126 1.98 10.19 -1.10
N ALA A 127 1.19 9.89 -0.08
CA ALA A 127 1.69 9.53 1.24
C ALA A 127 0.97 8.31 1.80
N TYR A 128 1.70 7.52 2.61
CA TYR A 128 1.16 6.48 3.46
C TYR A 128 0.96 7.02 4.88
N TYR A 129 -0.18 6.70 5.45
CA TYR A 129 -0.50 6.90 6.86
C TYR A 129 -0.84 5.53 7.43
N ASP A 130 0.10 4.97 8.17
CA ASP A 130 0.02 3.61 8.65
C ASP A 130 -0.15 3.57 10.17
N LYS A 131 -0.87 2.57 10.65
CA LYS A 131 -0.83 2.14 12.04
C LYS A 131 -0.25 0.74 12.09
N VAL A 132 0.88 0.59 12.77
CA VAL A 132 1.60 -0.68 12.89
C VAL A 132 1.46 -1.21 14.31
N VAL A 133 1.21 -2.51 14.43
CA VAL A 133 1.19 -3.26 15.69
C VAL A 133 2.14 -4.44 15.59
N PHE A 134 2.45 -5.05 16.74
CA PHE A 134 3.22 -6.28 16.77
C PHE A 134 2.31 -7.45 17.15
N GLU A 135 2.16 -8.42 16.25
CA GLU A 135 1.46 -9.69 16.48
C GLU A 135 2.48 -10.83 16.41
N ASN A 136 2.55 -11.63 17.48
CA ASN A 136 3.50 -12.75 17.59
C ASN A 136 4.98 -12.34 17.33
N GLY A 137 5.35 -11.13 17.74
CA GLY A 137 6.70 -10.59 17.58
C GLY A 137 7.00 -10.02 16.20
N ALA A 138 6.07 -10.05 15.25
CA ALA A 138 6.22 -9.48 13.91
C ALA A 138 5.43 -8.18 13.76
N ALA A 139 6.04 -7.18 13.13
CA ALA A 139 5.33 -5.94 12.78
C ALA A 139 4.27 -6.23 11.71
N LYS A 140 3.06 -5.68 11.88
CA LYS A 140 1.91 -5.84 11.00
C LYS A 140 1.18 -4.52 10.81
N PHE A 141 0.63 -4.28 9.62
CA PHE A 141 -0.28 -3.17 9.41
C PHE A 141 -1.64 -3.45 10.07
N ARG A 142 -1.99 -2.67 11.07
CA ARG A 142 -3.36 -2.57 11.58
C ARG A 142 -4.20 -1.66 10.66
N GLU A 143 -3.62 -0.55 10.19
CA GLU A 143 -4.20 0.30 9.18
C GLU A 143 -3.12 0.70 8.17
N LYS A 144 -3.46 0.68 6.90
CA LYS A 144 -2.67 1.29 5.84
C LYS A 144 -3.58 2.16 5.00
N VAL A 145 -3.38 3.47 5.10
CA VAL A 145 -4.14 4.47 4.37
C VAL A 145 -3.22 5.12 3.34
N VAL A 146 -3.52 4.86 2.08
CA VAL A 146 -2.82 5.47 0.94
C VAL A 146 -3.59 6.72 0.55
N ILE A 147 -2.98 7.90 0.72
CA ILE A 147 -3.54 9.15 0.21
C ILE A 147 -2.81 9.48 -1.09
N THR A 148 -3.54 9.43 -2.20
CA THR A 148 -2.97 9.71 -3.52
C THR A 148 -3.18 11.17 -3.91
N ASP A 149 -2.10 11.83 -4.30
CA ASP A 149 -2.10 13.18 -4.85
C ASP A 149 -2.48 13.17 -6.34
N THR A 150 -2.28 12.02 -6.99
CA THR A 150 -2.55 11.82 -8.40
C THR A 150 -4.04 11.55 -8.61
N CYS A 151 -4.79 12.56 -9.03
CA CYS A 151 -6.24 12.43 -9.27
C CYS A 151 -6.56 11.65 -10.54
N LYS A 152 -5.65 11.63 -11.52
CA LYS A 152 -5.83 10.93 -12.80
C LYS A 152 -5.03 9.64 -12.80
N ILE A 153 -5.74 8.53 -12.80
CA ILE A 153 -5.16 7.20 -13.01
C ILE A 153 -5.29 6.88 -14.50
N SER A 154 -4.18 6.62 -15.18
CA SER A 154 -4.13 6.38 -16.63
C SER A 154 -4.74 5.05 -17.06
N SER A 155 -4.98 4.15 -16.09
CA SER A 155 -5.57 2.83 -16.31
C SER A 155 -6.42 2.41 -15.09
N LEU A 156 -6.89 1.18 -15.06
CA LEU A 156 -7.59 0.65 -13.88
C LEU A 156 -6.64 0.46 -12.70
N LEU A 157 -7.04 0.92 -11.52
CA LEU A 157 -6.34 0.65 -10.27
C LEU A 157 -6.79 -0.72 -9.73
N VAL A 158 -6.15 -1.77 -10.19
CA VAL A 158 -6.46 -3.16 -9.78
C VAL A 158 -5.46 -3.69 -8.75
N THR A 159 -4.21 -3.28 -8.87
CA THR A 159 -3.12 -3.64 -7.95
C THR A 159 -3.08 -2.66 -6.79
N PRO A 160 -2.80 -3.08 -5.54
CA PRO A 160 -2.55 -2.18 -4.42
C PRO A 160 -1.42 -1.18 -4.71
N LEU A 161 -1.42 -0.04 -3.99
CA LEU A 161 -0.39 1.01 -4.08
C LEU A 161 0.44 1.07 -2.81
#